data_651becf1dd5439242c09637205067b78
#
_entry.id   651becf1dd5439242c09637205067b78
#
_cell.length_a   1.000
_cell.length_b   1.000
_cell.length_c   1.000
_cell.angle_alpha   90.00
_cell.angle_beta   90.00
_cell.angle_gamma   90.00
#
_symmetry.space_group_name_H-M   'P 1'
#
loop_
_entity.id
_entity.type
_entity.pdbx_description
1 polymer ?
#
loop_
_entity_poly.entity_id
_entity_poly.type
_entity_poly.pdbx_seq_one_letter_code
_entity_poly.pdbx_strand_id
1 'polypeptide(L)'
;MLFRSLDLVAYFFGGAFLTNAIPHVVAGIMGEPFQTPFAKPPGEGLSTSTVNIIWGFFNLFVGYLLICRVGEFALRNTSDVAAVGLGGLLFGIVMARRFGRFHGGNDPQRT
;
A
#
# COMPACT_ATOMS: atom_id res chain seq x y z
N MET A 1 9.55 -14.11 -22.30
CA MET A 1 9.17 -12.72 -22.60
C MET A 1 7.85 -12.36 -21.93
N LEU A 2 6.75 -13.00 -22.32
CA LEU A 2 5.44 -12.71 -21.76
C LEU A 2 5.39 -12.95 -20.26
N PHE A 3 5.91 -14.10 -19.81
CA PHE A 3 5.89 -14.44 -18.37
C PHE A 3 6.72 -13.46 -17.56
N ARG A 4 7.85 -13.01 -18.10
CA ARG A 4 8.69 -12.02 -17.42
C ARG A 4 7.93 -10.70 -17.23
N SER A 5 7.20 -10.26 -18.26
CA SER A 5 6.40 -9.04 -18.17
C SER A 5 5.30 -9.16 -17.15
N LEU A 6 4.62 -10.31 -17.07
CA LEU A 6 3.58 -10.56 -16.07
C LEU A 6 4.16 -10.58 -14.66
N ASP A 7 5.37 -11.15 -14.50
CA ASP A 7 6.03 -11.14 -13.20
C ASP A 7 6.32 -9.71 -12.76
N LEU A 8 6.83 -8.87 -13.65
CA LEU A 8 7.13 -7.47 -13.30
C LEU A 8 5.87 -6.69 -12.94
N VAL A 9 4.76 -6.96 -13.63
CA VAL A 9 3.45 -6.35 -13.27
C VAL A 9 3.03 -6.78 -11.88
N ALA A 10 3.18 -8.07 -11.56
CA ALA A 10 2.85 -8.57 -10.22
C ALA A 10 3.72 -7.90 -9.15
N TYR A 11 5.01 -7.73 -9.41
CA TYR A 11 5.91 -7.06 -8.47
C TYR A 11 5.53 -5.61 -8.27
N PHE A 12 5.14 -4.93 -9.34
CA PHE A 12 4.67 -3.55 -9.26
C PHE A 12 3.47 -3.44 -8.31
N PHE A 13 2.44 -4.25 -8.52
CA PHE A 13 1.26 -4.23 -7.65
C PHE A 13 1.57 -4.73 -6.24
N GLY A 14 2.51 -5.67 -6.12
CA GLY A 14 2.99 -6.09 -4.81
C GLY A 14 3.56 -4.94 -4.01
N GLY A 15 4.37 -4.09 -4.66
CA GLY A 15 4.90 -2.87 -4.03
C GLY A 15 3.79 -1.92 -3.61
N ALA A 16 2.76 -1.77 -4.45
CA ALA A 16 1.61 -0.94 -4.13
C ALA A 16 0.89 -1.44 -2.88
N PHE A 17 0.66 -2.76 -2.79
CA PHE A 17 -0.01 -3.34 -1.61
C PHE A 17 0.83 -3.19 -0.35
N LEU A 18 2.15 -3.39 -0.43
CA LEU A 18 3.02 -3.19 0.73
C LEU A 18 2.95 -1.74 1.21
N THR A 19 2.98 -0.80 0.29
CA THR A 19 2.91 0.63 0.64
C THR A 19 1.56 0.97 1.27
N ASN A 20 0.47 0.44 0.71
CA ASN A 20 -0.86 0.67 1.26
C ASN A 20 -1.02 0.11 2.66
N ALA A 21 -0.31 -0.96 2.99
CA ALA A 21 -0.38 -1.56 4.31
C ALA A 21 0.16 -0.64 5.40
N ILE A 22 1.15 0.19 5.08
CA ILE A 22 1.89 0.96 6.08
C ILE A 22 1.00 1.85 6.96
N PRO A 23 0.15 2.74 6.41
CA PRO A 23 -0.64 3.62 7.28
C PRO A 23 -1.63 2.85 8.14
N HIS A 24 -2.18 1.76 7.62
CA HIS A 24 -3.14 0.96 8.38
C HIS A 24 -2.47 0.21 9.53
N VAL A 25 -1.31 -0.38 9.28
CA VAL A 25 -0.55 -1.07 10.33
C VAL A 25 -0.08 -0.06 11.37
N VAL A 26 0.46 1.07 10.93
CA VAL A 26 0.99 2.08 11.85
C VAL A 26 -0.14 2.66 12.70
N ALA A 27 -1.21 3.14 12.09
CA ALA A 27 -2.34 3.70 12.83
C ALA A 27 -2.93 2.65 13.78
N GLY A 28 -3.11 1.43 13.30
CA GLY A 28 -3.69 0.38 14.11
C GLY A 28 -2.84 0.04 15.32
N ILE A 29 -1.53 -0.11 15.16
CA ILE A 29 -0.62 -0.40 16.27
C ILE A 29 -0.61 0.75 17.29
N MET A 30 -0.74 1.98 16.80
CA MET A 30 -0.77 3.16 17.67
C MET A 30 -2.13 3.37 18.34
N GLY A 31 -3.11 2.52 18.05
CA GLY A 31 -4.44 2.65 18.64
C GLY A 31 -5.26 3.77 18.01
N GLU A 32 -4.93 4.18 16.79
CA GLU A 32 -5.61 5.28 16.13
C GLU A 32 -6.52 4.79 15.00
N PRO A 33 -7.66 5.46 14.77
CA PRO A 33 -8.51 5.17 13.62
C PRO A 33 -7.87 5.69 12.35
N PHE A 34 -8.25 5.11 11.21
CA PHE A 34 -7.77 5.56 9.92
C PHE A 34 -8.80 5.20 8.85
N GLN A 35 -8.74 5.88 7.71
CA GLN A 35 -9.66 5.65 6.60
C GLN A 35 -9.49 4.26 6.02
N THR A 36 -10.60 3.56 5.77
CA THR A 36 -10.59 2.27 5.09
C THR A 36 -11.72 2.18 4.08
N PRO A 37 -11.64 1.23 3.13
CA PRO A 37 -12.75 0.99 2.20
C PRO A 37 -14.02 0.47 2.90
N PHE A 38 -13.92 0.01 4.15
CA PHE A 38 -15.03 -0.58 4.88
C PHE A 38 -15.85 0.43 5.67
N ALA A 39 -15.31 1.63 5.86
CA ALA A 39 -16.03 2.69 6.54
C ALA A 39 -16.98 3.40 5.57
N LYS A 40 -17.79 4.30 6.10
CA LYS A 40 -18.76 5.07 5.30
C LYS A 40 -18.47 6.55 5.41
N PRO A 41 -18.24 7.24 4.28
CA PRO A 41 -18.14 6.69 2.91
C PRO A 41 -16.87 5.88 2.75
N PRO A 42 -16.87 4.88 1.84
CA PRO A 42 -15.66 4.07 1.65
C PRO A 42 -14.43 4.90 1.32
N GLY A 43 -13.34 4.62 2.00
CA GLY A 43 -12.08 5.34 1.79
C GLY A 43 -12.03 6.75 2.35
N GLU A 44 -13.11 7.23 2.98
CA GLU A 44 -13.19 8.55 3.62
C GLU A 44 -13.49 8.44 5.09
N GLY A 45 -14.41 7.56 5.47
CA GLY A 45 -14.74 7.31 6.87
C GLY A 45 -13.64 6.57 7.60
N LEU A 46 -13.70 6.63 8.93
CA LEU A 46 -12.71 6.03 9.80
C LEU A 46 -13.15 4.66 10.28
N SER A 47 -12.23 3.71 10.25
CA SER A 47 -12.41 2.41 10.90
C SER A 47 -11.58 2.36 12.18
N THR A 48 -11.93 1.43 13.07
CA THR A 48 -11.21 1.27 14.33
C THR A 48 -9.76 0.85 14.10
N SER A 49 -8.94 1.01 15.13
CA SER A 49 -7.55 0.58 15.08
C SER A 49 -7.43 -0.92 14.82
N THR A 50 -8.31 -1.73 15.41
CA THR A 50 -8.30 -3.17 15.18
C THR A 50 -8.60 -3.52 13.72
N VAL A 51 -9.61 -2.90 13.13
CA VAL A 51 -9.91 -3.11 11.70
C VAL A 51 -8.73 -2.70 10.83
N ASN A 52 -8.05 -1.61 11.18
CA ASN A 52 -6.88 -1.15 10.42
C ASN A 52 -5.72 -2.15 10.49
N ILE A 53 -5.45 -2.75 11.65
CA ILE A 53 -4.42 -3.79 11.76
C ILE A 53 -4.75 -4.96 10.83
N ILE A 54 -5.99 -5.44 10.87
CA ILE A 54 -6.41 -6.57 10.05
C ILE A 54 -6.29 -6.22 8.56
N TRP A 55 -6.77 -5.06 8.17
CA TRP A 55 -6.69 -4.60 6.79
C TRP A 55 -5.24 -4.41 6.35
N GLY A 56 -4.41 -3.86 7.22
CA GLY A 56 -2.98 -3.68 6.92
C GLY A 56 -2.27 -5.00 6.69
N PHE A 57 -2.47 -5.97 7.56
CA PHE A 57 -1.86 -7.29 7.40
C PHE A 57 -2.36 -8.03 6.16
N PHE A 58 -3.65 -7.87 5.82
CA PHE A 58 -4.16 -8.41 4.57
C PHE A 58 -3.40 -7.84 3.37
N ASN A 59 -3.15 -6.53 3.37
CA ASN A 59 -2.37 -5.90 2.30
C ASN A 59 -0.93 -6.41 2.27
N LEU A 60 -0.30 -6.63 3.42
CA LEU A 60 1.03 -7.22 3.47
C LEU A 60 1.04 -8.62 2.87
N PHE A 61 0.03 -9.41 3.19
CA PHE A 61 -0.08 -10.78 2.68
C PHE A 61 -0.23 -10.79 1.15
N VAL A 62 -1.12 -9.95 0.61
CA VAL A 62 -1.29 -9.84 -0.84
C VAL A 62 0.01 -9.39 -1.49
N GLY A 63 0.69 -8.41 -0.90
CA GLY A 63 1.98 -7.95 -1.41
C GLY A 63 3.01 -9.08 -1.44
N TYR A 64 3.07 -9.87 -0.38
CA TYR A 64 3.95 -11.04 -0.33
C TYR A 64 3.63 -12.02 -1.47
N LEU A 65 2.36 -12.35 -1.66
CA LEU A 65 1.98 -13.29 -2.71
C LEU A 65 2.39 -12.79 -4.10
N LEU A 66 2.16 -11.50 -4.36
CA LEU A 66 2.50 -10.93 -5.66
C LEU A 66 4.00 -10.86 -5.92
N ILE A 67 4.79 -10.62 -4.89
CA ILE A 67 6.24 -10.48 -5.04
C ILE A 67 6.94 -11.85 -4.98
N CYS A 68 6.54 -12.70 -4.06
CA CYS A 68 7.31 -13.90 -3.75
C CYS A 68 6.73 -15.19 -4.31
N ARG A 69 5.46 -15.19 -4.78
CA ARG A 69 4.80 -16.42 -5.18
C ARG A 69 4.29 -16.43 -6.62
N VAL A 70 4.46 -15.33 -7.36
CA VAL A 70 4.05 -15.29 -8.77
C VAL A 70 5.21 -15.69 -9.67
N GLY A 71 6.37 -15.04 -9.50
CA GLY A 71 7.58 -15.39 -10.26
C GLY A 71 8.72 -15.67 -9.31
N GLU A 72 9.93 -15.61 -9.83
CA GLU A 72 11.14 -15.79 -9.05
C GLU A 72 11.77 -14.43 -8.78
N PHE A 73 11.26 -13.74 -7.77
CA PHE A 73 11.78 -12.42 -7.38
C PHE A 73 13.18 -12.57 -6.82
N ALA A 74 14.09 -11.72 -7.30
CA ALA A 74 15.47 -11.71 -6.84
C ALA A 74 15.90 -10.29 -6.48
N LEU A 75 16.38 -10.12 -5.25
CA LEU A 75 16.88 -8.82 -4.80
C LEU A 75 18.06 -8.32 -5.62
N ARG A 76 18.82 -9.24 -6.22
CA ARG A 76 19.96 -8.86 -7.05
C ARG A 76 19.56 -8.46 -8.47
N ASN A 77 18.30 -8.68 -8.83
CA ASN A 77 17.80 -8.27 -10.15
C ASN A 77 17.20 -6.87 -10.04
N THR A 78 17.88 -5.91 -10.65
CA THR A 78 17.45 -4.49 -10.57
C THR A 78 16.05 -4.27 -11.13
N SER A 79 15.67 -4.97 -12.20
CA SER A 79 14.33 -4.84 -12.76
C SER A 79 13.25 -5.27 -11.78
N ASP A 80 13.49 -6.36 -11.06
CA ASP A 80 12.53 -6.85 -10.05
C ASP A 80 12.34 -5.82 -8.94
N VAL A 81 13.46 -5.32 -8.41
CA VAL A 81 13.44 -4.34 -7.32
C VAL A 81 12.82 -3.03 -7.79
N ALA A 82 13.18 -2.59 -9.01
CA ALA A 82 12.62 -1.36 -9.58
C ALA A 82 11.10 -1.46 -9.74
N ALA A 83 10.59 -2.62 -10.15
CA ALA A 83 9.15 -2.81 -10.30
C ALA A 83 8.44 -2.65 -8.96
N VAL A 84 8.94 -3.28 -7.90
CA VAL A 84 8.39 -3.13 -6.54
C VAL A 84 8.47 -1.68 -6.10
N GLY A 85 9.63 -1.05 -6.26
CA GLY A 85 9.84 0.33 -5.84
C GLY A 85 8.94 1.31 -6.56
N LEU A 86 8.78 1.16 -7.88
CA LEU A 86 7.92 2.03 -8.67
C LEU A 86 6.46 1.86 -8.29
N GLY A 87 6.01 0.62 -8.08
CA GLY A 87 4.65 0.37 -7.64
C GLY A 87 4.37 1.02 -6.29
N GLY A 88 5.30 0.86 -5.36
CA GLY A 88 5.18 1.48 -4.04
C GLY A 88 5.20 3.00 -4.11
N LEU A 89 6.12 3.57 -4.89
CA LEU A 89 6.26 5.03 -5.01
C LEU A 89 5.02 5.65 -5.65
N LEU A 90 4.59 5.11 -6.79
CA LEU A 90 3.46 5.69 -7.52
C LEU A 90 2.17 5.57 -6.71
N PHE A 91 1.93 4.39 -6.13
CA PHE A 91 0.76 4.22 -5.28
C PHE A 91 0.87 5.10 -4.03
N GLY A 92 2.05 5.22 -3.46
CA GLY A 92 2.30 6.09 -2.31
C GLY A 92 1.97 7.54 -2.59
N ILE A 93 2.33 8.04 -3.78
CA ILE A 93 1.99 9.41 -4.17
C ILE A 93 0.47 9.57 -4.29
N VAL A 94 -0.22 8.62 -4.91
CA VAL A 94 -1.67 8.66 -5.03
C VAL A 94 -2.32 8.68 -3.64
N MET A 95 -1.86 7.81 -2.75
CA MET A 95 -2.41 7.74 -1.38
C MET A 95 -2.08 8.98 -0.58
N ALA A 96 -0.88 9.55 -0.76
CA ALA A 96 -0.50 10.78 -0.07
C ALA A 96 -1.46 11.92 -0.42
N ARG A 97 -1.81 12.03 -1.70
CA ARG A 97 -2.74 13.06 -2.13
C ARG A 97 -4.16 12.80 -1.65
N ARG A 98 -4.59 11.55 -1.66
CA ARG A 98 -5.92 11.20 -1.18
C ARG A 98 -6.07 11.41 0.32
N PHE A 99 -5.19 10.83 1.10
CA PHE A 99 -5.25 10.95 2.56
C PHE A 99 -4.84 12.34 3.03
N GLY A 100 -4.05 13.06 2.24
CA GLY A 100 -3.71 14.45 2.53
C GLY A 100 -4.95 15.36 2.60
N ARG A 101 -6.03 15.00 1.93
CA ARG A 101 -7.31 15.71 2.05
C ARG A 101 -7.88 15.63 3.47
N PHE A 102 -7.66 14.51 4.15
CA PHE A 102 -8.23 14.26 5.47
C PHE A 102 -7.28 14.59 6.60
N HIS A 103 -5.98 14.62 6.33
CA HIS A 103 -4.95 14.81 7.35
C HIS A 103 -4.14 16.08 7.17
N GLY A 104 -4.52 16.94 6.22
CA GLY A 104 -3.88 18.24 6.03
C GLY A 104 -2.61 18.23 5.19
N GLY A 105 -2.20 17.07 4.67
CA GLY A 105 -0.94 16.96 3.97
C GLY A 105 -0.87 17.68 2.63
N ASN A 106 -2.02 17.97 2.01
CA ASN A 106 -2.03 18.67 0.72
C ASN A 106 -1.86 20.17 0.85
N ASP A 107 -2.12 20.71 2.04
CA ASP A 107 -2.02 22.14 2.29
C ASP A 107 -1.57 22.39 3.73
N PRO A 108 -0.25 22.21 4.00
CA PRO A 108 0.27 22.29 5.37
C PRO A 108 0.15 23.69 5.97
N GLN A 109 0.02 24.72 5.12
CA GLN A 109 -0.08 26.10 5.61
C GLN A 109 -1.44 26.40 6.23
N ARG A 110 -2.43 25.56 6.00
CA ARG A 110 -3.76 25.76 6.55
C ARG A 110 -3.97 25.10 7.90
N THR A 111 -3.05 24.27 8.31
CA THR A 111 -3.14 23.59 9.60
C THR A 111 -2.31 24.32 10.64
#